data_c8a5222d17ec0fdc39be3324be7d492f
#
_entry.id   c8a5222d17ec0fdc39be3324be7d492f
#
_cell.length_a   1.000
_cell.length_b   1.000
_cell.length_c   1.000
_cell.angle_alpha   90.00
_cell.angle_beta   90.00
_cell.angle_gamma   90.00
#
_symmetry.space_group_name_H-M   'P 1'
#
loop_
_entity.id
_entity.type
_entity.pdbx_description
1 polymer ?
#
loop_
_entity_poly.entity_id
_entity_poly.type
_entity_poly.pdbx_seq_one_letter_code
_entity_poly.pdbx_strand_id
1 'polypeptide(L)'
;MKKIECIIMDWAGTAVDYGCFAPVAAFLKAFAEKGLTVTMEEARGPMGMTKIDHIRELFKLPSVTEQFKQNYNRNWTEEDVVSIYKEFEKHLFASLEEYTTPIPGVIEVIEKLKRDGI
;
A
#
# COMPACT_ATOMS: atom_id res chain seq x y z
N MET A 1 16.47 -5.36 35.32
CA MET A 1 15.70 -5.23 34.07
C MET A 1 16.51 -4.41 33.06
N LYS A 2 16.54 -4.84 31.81
CA LYS A 2 17.12 -4.01 30.75
C LYS A 2 16.18 -2.81 30.50
N LYS A 3 16.74 -1.61 30.44
CA LYS A 3 15.99 -0.39 30.11
C LYS A 3 15.78 -0.33 28.60
N ILE A 4 14.57 0.06 28.17
CA ILE A 4 14.30 0.38 26.76
C ILE A 4 14.98 1.71 26.45
N GLU A 5 15.82 1.74 25.42
CA GLU A 5 16.58 2.92 25.02
C GLU A 5 16.17 3.47 23.65
N CYS A 6 15.46 2.66 22.86
CA CYS A 6 14.99 3.04 21.54
C CYS A 6 13.73 2.25 21.16
N ILE A 7 12.85 2.87 20.41
CA ILE A 7 11.69 2.24 19.78
C ILE A 7 11.74 2.53 18.29
N ILE A 8 11.69 1.49 17.46
CA ILE A 8 11.55 1.59 16.03
C ILE A 8 10.09 1.34 15.69
N MET A 9 9.43 2.32 15.08
CA MET A 9 8.00 2.25 14.73
C MET A 9 7.86 2.10 13.22
N ASP A 10 6.92 1.24 12.80
CA ASP A 10 6.42 1.27 11.45
C ASP A 10 5.62 2.56 11.21
N TRP A 11 5.32 2.87 9.95
CA TRP A 11 4.70 4.13 9.56
C TRP A 11 3.22 3.97 9.23
N ALA A 12 2.90 3.46 8.05
CA ALA A 12 1.52 3.33 7.60
C ALA A 12 0.74 2.27 8.40
N GLY A 13 -0.37 2.67 8.98
CA GLY A 13 -1.18 1.81 9.84
C GLY A 13 -0.65 1.66 11.27
N THR A 14 0.51 2.24 11.59
CA THR A 14 1.09 2.24 12.93
C THR A 14 1.13 3.66 13.53
N ALA A 15 1.72 4.60 12.83
CA ALA A 15 1.83 6.00 13.27
C ALA A 15 0.83 6.91 12.55
N VAL A 16 0.60 6.68 11.28
CA VAL A 16 -0.28 7.48 10.41
C VAL A 16 -1.14 6.56 9.53
N ASP A 17 -2.07 7.15 8.79
CA ASP A 17 -2.93 6.46 7.83
C ASP A 17 -3.73 5.33 8.48
N TYR A 18 -4.64 5.71 9.32
CA TYR A 18 -5.58 4.83 9.99
C TYR A 18 -6.30 3.89 9.03
N GLY A 19 -5.93 2.61 9.02
CA GLY A 19 -6.47 1.58 8.13
C GLY A 19 -5.69 1.35 6.85
N CYS A 20 -4.51 1.95 6.67
CA CYS A 20 -3.63 1.77 5.50
C CYS A 20 -4.32 2.08 4.17
N PHE A 21 -5.07 3.19 4.09
CA PHE A 21 -5.84 3.54 2.91
C PHE A 21 -4.98 4.01 1.73
N ALA A 22 -3.86 4.70 1.99
CA ALA A 22 -3.02 5.24 0.92
C ALA A 22 -2.52 4.17 -0.06
N PRO A 23 -1.88 3.08 0.39
CA PRO A 23 -1.44 2.03 -0.53
C PRO A 23 -2.59 1.38 -1.28
N VAL A 24 -3.72 1.08 -0.61
CA VAL A 24 -4.87 0.45 -1.24
C VAL A 24 -5.45 1.34 -2.33
N ALA A 25 -5.67 2.62 -2.05
CA ALA A 25 -6.17 3.58 -3.03
C ALA A 25 -5.23 3.72 -4.24
N ALA A 26 -3.92 3.73 -4.00
CA ALA A 26 -2.91 3.80 -5.06
C ALA A 26 -2.95 2.56 -5.96
N PHE A 27 -3.12 1.35 -5.41
CA PHE A 27 -3.31 0.13 -6.20
C PHE A 27 -4.55 0.20 -7.08
N LEU A 28 -5.69 0.57 -6.51
CA LEU A 28 -6.94 0.69 -7.27
C LEU A 28 -6.81 1.65 -8.46
N LYS A 29 -6.19 2.81 -8.24
CA LYS A 29 -5.96 3.81 -9.30
C LYS A 29 -5.00 3.29 -10.37
N ALA A 30 -3.89 2.67 -9.97
CA ALA A 30 -2.89 2.15 -10.90
C ALA A 30 -3.48 1.06 -11.82
N PHE A 31 -4.27 0.14 -11.28
CA PHE A 31 -4.97 -0.87 -12.08
C PHE A 31 -6.04 -0.23 -12.98
N ALA A 32 -6.81 0.72 -12.46
CA ALA A 32 -7.85 1.42 -13.23
C ALA A 32 -7.30 2.15 -14.46
N GLU A 33 -6.10 2.73 -14.38
CA GLU A 33 -5.43 3.37 -15.53
C GLU A 33 -5.10 2.38 -16.66
N LYS A 34 -4.98 1.10 -16.33
CA LYS A 34 -4.80 0.02 -17.33
C LYS A 34 -6.12 -0.64 -17.74
N GLY A 35 -7.26 -0.06 -17.34
CA GLY A 35 -8.58 -0.61 -17.62
C GLY A 35 -8.91 -1.88 -16.82
N LEU A 36 -8.23 -2.08 -15.69
CA LEU A 36 -8.42 -3.23 -14.81
C LEU A 36 -9.12 -2.81 -13.54
N THR A 37 -10.17 -3.50 -13.17
CA THR A 37 -10.91 -3.27 -11.93
C THR A 37 -10.46 -4.25 -10.87
N VAL A 38 -10.01 -3.74 -9.74
CA VAL A 38 -9.67 -4.49 -8.54
C VAL A 38 -10.54 -3.97 -7.41
N THR A 39 -11.13 -4.85 -6.63
CA THR A 39 -11.94 -4.45 -5.48
C THR A 39 -11.05 -4.05 -4.29
N MET A 40 -11.62 -3.30 -3.36
CA MET A 40 -10.93 -2.93 -2.11
C MET A 40 -10.49 -4.17 -1.32
N GLU A 41 -11.33 -5.20 -1.27
CA GLU A 41 -11.06 -6.46 -0.60
C GLU A 41 -9.91 -7.23 -1.27
N GLU A 42 -9.94 -7.35 -2.60
CA GLU A 42 -8.86 -7.97 -3.38
C GLU A 42 -7.53 -7.23 -3.18
N ALA A 43 -7.54 -5.89 -3.23
CA ALA A 43 -6.34 -5.09 -3.03
C ALA A 43 -5.75 -5.21 -1.63
N ARG A 44 -6.57 -5.48 -0.61
CA ARG A 44 -6.11 -5.69 0.76
C ARG A 44 -5.52 -7.08 1.02
N GLY A 45 -5.91 -8.07 0.24
CA GLY A 45 -5.49 -9.46 0.45
C GLY A 45 -3.97 -9.62 0.63
N PRO A 46 -3.15 -9.16 -0.33
CA PRO A 46 -1.69 -9.31 -0.25
C PRO A 46 -0.97 -8.23 0.59
N MET A 47 -1.65 -7.46 1.41
CA MET A 47 -1.01 -6.44 2.25
C MET A 47 0.09 -7.05 3.14
N GLY A 48 1.21 -6.36 3.25
CA GLY A 48 2.40 -6.84 3.96
C GLY A 48 3.50 -7.38 3.05
N MET A 49 3.19 -7.73 1.81
CA MET A 49 4.19 -8.10 0.80
C MET A 49 4.96 -6.86 0.28
N THR A 50 6.09 -7.09 -0.40
CA THR A 50 6.70 -6.00 -1.18
C THR A 50 5.69 -5.50 -2.22
N LYS A 51 5.74 -4.23 -2.58
CA LYS A 51 4.73 -3.63 -3.46
C LYS A 51 4.69 -4.30 -4.84
N ILE A 52 5.84 -4.69 -5.36
CA ILE A 52 5.91 -5.38 -6.64
C ILE A 52 5.33 -6.80 -6.57
N ASP A 53 5.56 -7.52 -5.47
CA ASP A 53 4.97 -8.85 -5.25
C ASP A 53 3.46 -8.74 -5.04
N HIS A 54 3.01 -7.71 -4.34
CA HIS A 54 1.59 -7.42 -4.15
C HIS A 54 0.88 -7.23 -5.50
N ILE A 55 1.45 -6.45 -6.41
CA ILE A 55 0.92 -6.25 -7.76
C ILE A 55 0.88 -7.58 -8.52
N ARG A 56 1.95 -8.37 -8.42
CA ARG A 56 2.02 -9.69 -9.06
C ARG A 56 0.92 -10.63 -8.55
N GLU A 57 0.65 -10.63 -7.24
CA GLU A 57 -0.45 -11.41 -6.67
C GLU A 57 -1.82 -10.92 -7.15
N LEU A 58 -2.02 -9.62 -7.29
CA LEU A 58 -3.27 -9.08 -7.86
C LEU A 58 -3.48 -9.51 -9.32
N PHE A 59 -2.42 -9.56 -10.13
CA PHE A 59 -2.51 -10.07 -11.50
C PHE A 59 -2.88 -11.55 -11.57
N LYS A 60 -2.56 -12.35 -10.56
CA LYS A 60 -2.92 -13.78 -10.49
C LYS A 60 -4.40 -14.01 -10.16
N LEU A 61 -5.13 -13.01 -9.70
CA LEU A 61 -6.55 -13.14 -9.45
C LEU A 61 -7.29 -13.47 -10.74
N PRO A 62 -8.19 -14.48 -10.75
CA PRO A 62 -8.93 -14.85 -11.95
C PRO A 62 -9.66 -13.68 -12.61
N SER A 63 -10.26 -12.80 -11.80
CA SER A 63 -10.96 -11.59 -12.26
C SER A 63 -10.04 -10.64 -13.02
N VAL A 64 -8.84 -10.41 -12.51
CA VAL A 64 -7.85 -9.51 -13.12
C VAL A 64 -7.21 -10.13 -14.35
N THR A 65 -6.82 -11.40 -14.26
CA THR A 65 -6.26 -12.16 -15.40
C THR A 65 -7.21 -12.15 -16.60
N GLU A 66 -8.49 -12.40 -16.35
CA GLU A 66 -9.50 -12.42 -17.42
C GLU A 66 -9.71 -11.03 -18.03
N GLN A 67 -9.86 -9.99 -17.21
CA GLN A 67 -9.95 -8.61 -17.70
C GLN A 67 -8.74 -8.22 -18.54
N PHE A 68 -7.53 -8.55 -18.08
CA PHE A 68 -6.31 -8.25 -18.83
C PHE A 68 -6.31 -8.92 -20.20
N LYS A 69 -6.66 -10.19 -20.24
CA LYS A 69 -6.73 -10.97 -21.50
C LYS A 69 -7.77 -10.40 -22.48
N GLN A 70 -8.93 -9.97 -21.95
CA GLN A 70 -9.97 -9.31 -22.75
C GLN A 70 -9.51 -7.97 -23.31
N ASN A 71 -8.85 -7.15 -22.48
CA ASN A 71 -8.45 -5.79 -22.85
C ASN A 71 -7.24 -5.75 -23.79
N TYR A 72 -6.27 -6.65 -23.60
CA TYR A 72 -4.98 -6.64 -24.30
C TYR A 72 -4.79 -7.80 -25.27
N ASN A 73 -5.72 -8.75 -25.30
CA ASN A 73 -5.68 -9.94 -26.18
C ASN A 73 -4.38 -10.76 -26.03
N ARG A 74 -3.83 -10.81 -24.83
CA ARG A 74 -2.64 -11.58 -24.43
C ARG A 74 -2.63 -11.81 -22.93
N ASN A 75 -1.76 -12.68 -22.43
CA ASN A 75 -1.50 -12.82 -21.01
C ASN A 75 -0.65 -11.65 -20.48
N TRP A 76 -0.79 -11.33 -19.21
CA TRP A 76 0.08 -10.36 -18.55
C TRP A 76 1.51 -10.91 -18.40
N THR A 77 2.48 -10.01 -18.30
CA THR A 77 3.92 -10.31 -18.16
C THR A 77 4.52 -9.51 -17.01
N GLU A 78 5.77 -9.77 -16.64
CA GLU A 78 6.49 -9.00 -15.64
C GLU A 78 6.66 -7.51 -16.04
N GLU A 79 6.70 -7.19 -17.32
CA GLU A 79 6.71 -5.81 -17.81
C GLU A 79 5.42 -5.07 -17.43
N ASP A 80 4.29 -5.77 -17.47
CA ASP A 80 3.00 -5.21 -17.03
C ASP A 80 3.01 -4.95 -15.51
N VAL A 81 3.59 -5.86 -14.74
CA VAL A 81 3.77 -5.67 -13.28
C VAL A 81 4.60 -4.41 -13.00
N VAL A 82 5.72 -4.25 -13.68
CA VAL A 82 6.58 -3.05 -13.54
C VAL A 82 5.84 -1.78 -13.97
N SER A 83 5.04 -1.85 -15.02
CA SER A 83 4.23 -0.72 -15.50
C SER A 83 3.21 -0.28 -14.44
N ILE A 84 2.49 -1.22 -13.84
CA ILE A 84 1.55 -0.94 -12.73
C ILE A 84 2.30 -0.37 -11.52
N TYR A 85 3.47 -0.90 -11.19
CA TYR A 85 4.27 -0.42 -10.07
C TYR A 85 4.64 1.07 -10.21
N LYS A 86 5.04 1.50 -11.40
CA LYS A 86 5.33 2.92 -11.68
C LYS A 86 4.11 3.82 -11.49
N GLU A 87 2.94 3.40 -11.96
CA GLU A 87 1.71 4.13 -11.72
C GLU A 87 1.29 4.13 -10.26
N PHE A 88 1.48 3.00 -9.57
CA PHE A 88 1.26 2.90 -8.13
C PHE A 88 2.12 3.91 -7.34
N GLU A 89 3.42 3.99 -7.61
CA GLU A 89 4.31 4.95 -6.94
C GLU A 89 3.84 6.39 -7.18
N LYS A 90 3.51 6.74 -8.40
CA LYS A 90 3.00 8.06 -8.77
C LYS A 90 1.73 8.42 -7.98
N HIS A 91 0.76 7.52 -7.92
CA HIS A 91 -0.48 7.74 -7.16
C HIS A 91 -0.24 7.78 -5.65
N LEU A 92 0.65 6.93 -5.14
CA LEU A 92 1.02 6.93 -3.73
C LEU A 92 1.63 8.28 -3.32
N PHE A 93 2.63 8.77 -4.04
CA PHE A 93 3.27 10.05 -3.75
C PHE A 93 2.31 11.23 -3.86
N ALA A 94 1.41 11.22 -4.85
CA ALA A 94 0.41 12.26 -5.01
C ALA A 94 -0.62 12.32 -3.86
N SER A 95 -0.82 11.21 -3.15
CA SER A 95 -1.81 11.08 -2.08
C SER A 95 -1.23 11.17 -0.67
N LEU A 96 0.09 11.32 -0.51
CA LEU A 96 0.73 11.28 0.82
C LEU A 96 0.16 12.31 1.79
N GLU A 97 -0.11 13.52 1.35
CA GLU A 97 -0.66 14.58 2.21
C GLU A 97 -2.07 14.25 2.73
N GLU A 98 -2.86 13.57 1.91
CA GLU A 98 -4.23 13.16 2.25
C GLU A 98 -4.27 12.07 3.34
N TYR A 99 -3.24 11.23 3.40
CA TYR A 99 -3.19 10.04 4.27
C TYR A 99 -2.12 10.14 5.38
N THR A 100 -1.84 11.35 5.85
CA THR A 100 -0.84 11.60 6.91
C THR A 100 -1.45 11.90 8.28
N THR A 101 -2.73 11.61 8.46
CA THR A 101 -3.40 11.79 9.76
C THR A 101 -2.81 10.83 10.79
N PRO A 102 -2.31 11.35 11.94
CA PRO A 102 -1.80 10.50 13.00
C PRO A 102 -2.89 9.59 13.58
N ILE A 103 -2.51 8.36 13.90
CA ILE A 103 -3.39 7.45 14.62
C ILE A 103 -3.61 8.01 16.03
N PRO A 104 -4.86 7.99 16.57
CA PRO A 104 -5.16 8.50 17.91
C PRO A 104 -4.23 7.93 18.99
N GLY A 105 -3.64 8.81 19.80
CA GLY A 105 -2.73 8.44 20.87
C GLY A 105 -1.25 8.36 20.49
N VAL A 106 -0.91 8.35 19.19
CA VAL A 106 0.49 8.23 18.73
C VAL A 106 1.33 9.43 19.12
N ILE A 107 0.82 10.65 18.96
CA ILE A 107 1.55 11.87 19.29
C ILE A 107 1.86 11.90 20.78
N GLU A 108 0.88 11.62 21.63
CA GLU A 108 1.02 11.60 23.08
C GLU A 108 2.04 10.55 23.53
N VAL A 109 2.05 9.37 22.89
CA VAL A 109 3.04 8.32 23.18
C VAL A 109 4.44 8.79 22.80
N ILE A 110 4.63 9.38 21.62
CA ILE A 110 5.92 9.88 21.16
C ILE A 110 6.45 10.97 22.11
N GLU A 111 5.61 11.91 22.50
CA GLU A 111 5.97 12.97 23.46
C GLU A 111 6.36 12.41 24.82
N LYS A 112 5.64 11.39 25.30
CA LYS A 112 5.99 10.69 26.54
C LYS A 112 7.35 10.00 26.42
N LEU A 113 7.59 9.25 25.35
CA LEU A 113 8.87 8.58 25.11
C LEU A 113 10.03 9.56 25.06
N LYS A 114 9.88 10.71 24.39
CA LYS A 114 10.88 11.79 24.40
C LYS A 114 11.19 12.32 25.80
N ARG A 115 10.16 12.53 26.62
CA ARG A 115 10.34 12.97 28.02
C ARG A 115 11.07 11.94 28.87
N ASP A 116 10.85 10.65 28.58
CA ASP A 116 11.50 9.53 29.26
C ASP A 116 12.93 9.26 28.74
N GLY A 117 13.38 10.01 27.73
CA GLY A 117 14.72 9.91 27.14
C GLY A 117 14.90 8.71 26.20
N ILE A 118 13.80 8.30 25.54
CA ILE A 118 13.76 7.19 24.57
C ILE A 118 13.64 7.74 23.16
#